data_063abc52226baedd13ba0c1c6f5f348d
#
_entry.id   063abc52226baedd13ba0c1c6f5f348d
#
_cell.length_a   1.000
_cell.length_b   1.000
_cell.length_c   1.000
_cell.angle_alpha   90.00
_cell.angle_beta   90.00
_cell.angle_gamma   90.00
#
_symmetry.space_group_name_H-M   'P 1'
#
loop_
_entity.id
_entity.type
_entity.pdbx_description
1 polymer ?
#
loop_
_entity_poly.entity_id
_entity_poly.type
_entity_poly.pdbx_seq_one_letter_code
_entity_poly.pdbx_strand_id
1 'polypeptide(L)'
;MDRRIVTAAQMKEIERAANERGIPYLQMMENAGLAAYAQLRARFPQAASLLVVCGKGNNGGDGFVMARLIADMGARVFVTLPCGAPKSGIALEEYAKIAHSKITFLDTDDERISDRYDAVVDAVFGTGFHGELSADIISLFSRISKDTVQ
;
A
#
# COMPACT_ATOMS: atom_id res chain seq x y z
N MET A 1 -9.47 23.82 -8.50
CA MET A 1 -9.50 23.21 -7.16
C MET A 1 -8.23 23.62 -6.44
N ASP A 2 -8.37 24.36 -5.36
CA ASP A 2 -7.22 24.89 -4.61
C ASP A 2 -6.52 23.74 -3.89
N ARG A 3 -5.30 23.39 -4.32
CA ARG A 3 -4.53 22.31 -3.72
C ARG A 3 -3.77 22.86 -2.51
N ARG A 4 -4.28 22.60 -1.32
CA ARG A 4 -3.61 22.98 -0.08
C ARG A 4 -2.64 21.88 0.34
N ILE A 5 -1.40 22.27 0.61
CA ILE A 5 -0.39 21.39 1.24
C ILE A 5 -0.55 21.54 2.76
N VAL A 6 -0.65 20.40 3.44
CA VAL A 6 -0.81 20.34 4.90
C VAL A 6 0.32 19.50 5.52
N THR A 7 0.65 19.78 6.76
CA THR A 7 1.58 18.95 7.54
C THR A 7 0.92 17.64 7.99
N ALA A 8 1.71 16.63 8.40
CA ALA A 8 1.18 15.39 8.96
C ALA A 8 0.29 15.62 10.18
N ALA A 9 0.62 16.59 11.04
CA ALA A 9 -0.20 16.95 12.19
C ALA A 9 -1.55 17.56 11.77
N GLN A 10 -1.55 18.44 10.77
CA GLN A 10 -2.78 19.02 10.22
C GLN A 10 -3.64 17.94 9.56
N MET A 11 -3.02 16.98 8.87
CA MET A 11 -3.78 15.87 8.28
C MET A 11 -4.48 15.05 9.33
N LYS A 12 -3.82 14.69 10.44
CA LYS A 12 -4.45 13.97 11.56
C LYS A 12 -5.66 14.73 12.15
N GLU A 13 -5.57 16.05 12.26
CA GLU A 13 -6.70 16.87 12.73
C GLU A 13 -7.86 16.88 11.71
N ILE A 14 -7.56 16.93 10.42
CA ILE A 14 -8.55 16.85 9.36
C ILE A 14 -9.27 15.49 9.40
N GLU A 15 -8.51 14.39 9.52
CA GLU A 15 -9.04 13.04 9.63
C GLU A 15 -9.92 12.89 10.88
N ARG A 16 -9.48 13.40 12.04
CA ARG A 16 -10.24 13.39 13.27
C ARG A 16 -11.57 14.16 13.11
N ALA A 17 -11.51 15.37 12.58
CA ALA A 17 -12.68 16.20 12.34
C ALA A 17 -13.67 15.56 11.33
N ALA A 18 -13.15 14.87 10.32
CA ALA A 18 -13.97 14.14 9.37
C ALA A 18 -14.66 12.94 10.03
N ASN A 19 -13.95 12.20 10.89
CA ASN A 19 -14.51 11.08 11.64
C ASN A 19 -15.61 11.54 12.60
N GLU A 20 -15.43 12.65 13.30
CA GLU A 20 -16.46 13.26 14.18
C GLU A 20 -17.70 13.70 13.41
N ARG A 21 -17.57 13.99 12.11
CA ARG A 21 -18.67 14.35 11.19
C ARG A 21 -19.31 13.15 10.50
N GLY A 22 -18.92 11.93 10.89
CA GLY A 22 -19.53 10.69 10.41
C GLY A 22 -18.85 10.06 9.19
N ILE A 23 -17.60 10.45 8.85
CA ILE A 23 -16.78 9.75 7.86
C ILE A 23 -15.79 8.85 8.59
N PRO A 24 -16.05 7.53 8.69
CA PRO A 24 -15.17 6.61 9.42
C PRO A 24 -13.73 6.58 8.87
N TYR A 25 -12.75 6.34 9.74
CA TYR A 25 -11.35 6.18 9.32
C TYR A 25 -11.17 5.09 8.25
N LEU A 26 -11.93 3.99 8.34
CA LEU A 26 -11.94 2.93 7.32
C LEU A 26 -12.36 3.48 5.95
N GLN A 27 -13.39 4.34 5.90
CA GLN A 27 -13.83 4.97 4.65
C GLN A 27 -12.78 5.94 4.11
N MET A 28 -12.05 6.64 4.99
CA MET A 28 -10.96 7.53 4.55
C MET A 28 -9.82 6.72 3.93
N MET A 29 -9.46 5.57 4.51
CA MET A 29 -8.45 4.65 3.97
C MET A 29 -8.89 4.08 2.61
N GLU A 30 -10.13 3.64 2.47
CA GLU A 30 -10.68 3.21 1.18
C GLU A 30 -10.61 4.34 0.12
N ASN A 31 -10.95 5.57 0.49
CA ASN A 31 -10.86 6.72 -0.41
C ASN A 31 -9.39 7.04 -0.80
N ALA A 32 -8.45 6.93 0.13
CA ALA A 32 -7.03 7.16 -0.12
C ALA A 32 -6.46 6.09 -1.07
N GLY A 33 -6.72 4.81 -0.79
CA GLY A 33 -6.31 3.70 -1.65
C GLY A 33 -6.93 3.79 -3.04
N LEU A 34 -8.21 4.17 -3.16
CA LEU A 34 -8.88 4.39 -4.45
C LEU A 34 -8.24 5.54 -5.22
N ALA A 35 -7.89 6.65 -4.56
CA ALA A 35 -7.22 7.78 -5.20
C ALA A 35 -5.83 7.40 -5.71
N ALA A 36 -5.04 6.66 -4.91
CA ALA A 36 -3.73 6.17 -5.31
C ALA A 36 -3.83 5.17 -6.46
N TYR A 37 -4.79 4.23 -6.41
CA TYR A 37 -5.10 3.32 -7.51
C TYR A 37 -5.44 4.07 -8.81
N ALA A 38 -6.26 5.11 -8.75
CA ALA A 38 -6.62 5.91 -9.92
C ALA A 38 -5.38 6.58 -10.56
N GLN A 39 -4.44 7.08 -9.75
CA GLN A 39 -3.17 7.63 -10.24
C GLN A 39 -2.30 6.55 -10.89
N LEU A 40 -2.20 5.38 -10.28
CA LEU A 40 -1.47 4.24 -10.85
C LEU A 40 -2.04 3.89 -12.24
N ARG A 41 -3.37 3.74 -12.35
CA ARG A 41 -4.03 3.39 -13.61
C ARG A 41 -3.91 4.46 -14.69
N ALA A 42 -3.94 5.73 -14.31
CA ALA A 42 -3.74 6.83 -15.24
C ALA A 42 -2.32 6.83 -15.83
N ARG A 43 -1.31 6.46 -15.02
CA ARG A 43 0.09 6.46 -15.42
C ARG A 43 0.50 5.16 -16.11
N PHE A 44 -0.04 4.02 -15.67
CA PHE A 44 0.27 2.67 -16.16
C PHE A 44 -1.00 1.90 -16.53
N PRO A 45 -1.71 2.31 -17.59
CA PRO A 45 -3.02 1.75 -17.94
C PRO A 45 -2.96 0.27 -18.32
N GLN A 46 -1.80 -0.21 -18.79
CA GLN A 46 -1.58 -1.59 -19.23
C GLN A 46 -0.89 -2.48 -18.18
N ALA A 47 -0.62 -1.96 -16.98
CA ALA A 47 0.01 -2.76 -15.93
C ALA A 47 -0.86 -3.98 -15.58
N ALA A 48 -0.29 -5.17 -15.76
CA ALA A 48 -0.94 -6.47 -15.59
C ALA A 48 -0.28 -7.34 -14.50
N SER A 49 0.90 -6.93 -14.00
CA SER A 49 1.65 -7.63 -12.96
C SER A 49 2.27 -6.63 -11.99
N LEU A 50 1.86 -6.68 -10.73
CA LEU A 50 2.30 -5.70 -9.72
C LEU A 50 2.76 -6.38 -8.43
N LEU A 51 3.79 -5.79 -7.82
CA LEU A 51 4.22 -6.11 -6.47
C LEU A 51 3.82 -4.94 -5.55
N VAL A 52 3.15 -5.25 -4.44
CA VAL A 52 2.80 -4.27 -3.40
C VAL A 52 3.54 -4.64 -2.12
N VAL A 53 4.40 -3.76 -1.66
CA VAL A 53 5.18 -3.95 -0.43
C VAL A 53 4.48 -3.20 0.68
N CYS A 54 3.84 -3.91 1.60
CA CYS A 54 2.99 -3.32 2.62
C CYS A 54 3.61 -3.38 4.02
N GLY A 55 3.60 -2.24 4.71
CA GLY A 55 3.86 -2.17 6.13
C GLY A 55 2.66 -2.61 6.98
N LYS A 56 2.86 -2.66 8.30
CA LYS A 56 1.82 -3.08 9.26
C LYS A 56 0.91 -1.95 9.77
N GLY A 57 1.15 -0.72 9.35
CA GLY A 57 0.40 0.48 9.74
C GLY A 57 -0.57 0.96 8.66
N ASN A 58 -1.09 2.18 8.82
CA ASN A 58 -2.11 2.74 7.93
C ASN A 58 -1.62 2.86 6.47
N ASN A 59 -0.34 3.18 6.25
CA ASN A 59 0.21 3.20 4.89
C ASN A 59 0.12 1.82 4.20
N GLY A 60 0.41 0.74 4.96
CA GLY A 60 0.17 -0.62 4.49
C GLY A 60 -1.31 -0.91 4.22
N GLY A 61 -2.21 -0.32 5.04
CA GLY A 61 -3.66 -0.38 4.82
C GLY A 61 -4.06 0.20 3.45
N ASP A 62 -3.55 1.37 3.11
CA ASP A 62 -3.75 1.96 1.77
C ASP A 62 -3.21 1.03 0.66
N GLY A 63 -2.07 0.38 0.91
CA GLY A 63 -1.50 -0.64 0.02
C GLY A 63 -2.42 -1.86 -0.16
N PHE A 64 -3.09 -2.33 0.89
CA PHE A 64 -4.06 -3.43 0.81
C PHE A 64 -5.29 -3.05 -0.01
N VAL A 65 -5.80 -1.84 0.16
CA VAL A 65 -6.90 -1.31 -0.68
C VAL A 65 -6.48 -1.29 -2.13
N MET A 66 -5.30 -0.75 -2.46
CA MET A 66 -4.76 -0.74 -3.81
C MET A 66 -4.62 -2.15 -4.38
N ALA A 67 -4.01 -3.08 -3.64
CA ALA A 67 -3.82 -4.47 -4.07
C ALA A 67 -5.15 -5.13 -4.44
N ARG A 68 -6.19 -4.92 -3.63
CA ARG A 68 -7.54 -5.42 -3.90
C ARG A 68 -8.12 -4.85 -5.19
N LEU A 69 -8.12 -3.53 -5.34
CA LEU A 69 -8.68 -2.85 -6.51
C LEU A 69 -7.97 -3.25 -7.81
N ILE A 70 -6.64 -3.44 -7.75
CA ILE A 70 -5.85 -3.88 -8.90
C ILE A 70 -6.19 -5.33 -9.27
N ALA A 71 -6.31 -6.22 -8.27
CA ALA A 71 -6.66 -7.62 -8.48
C ALA A 71 -8.10 -7.78 -9.03
N ASP A 72 -9.04 -6.98 -8.56
CA ASP A 72 -10.43 -6.96 -9.03
C ASP A 72 -10.53 -6.58 -10.51
N MET A 73 -9.57 -5.80 -11.02
CA MET A 73 -9.47 -5.46 -12.45
C MET A 73 -8.75 -6.52 -13.29
N GLY A 74 -8.38 -7.65 -12.69
CA GLY A 74 -7.82 -8.81 -13.38
C GLY A 74 -6.30 -8.81 -13.52
N ALA A 75 -5.58 -7.87 -12.91
CA ALA A 75 -4.12 -7.90 -12.85
C ALA A 75 -3.62 -8.96 -11.86
N ARG A 76 -2.42 -9.51 -12.10
CA ARG A 76 -1.72 -10.37 -11.15
C ARG A 76 -1.07 -9.50 -10.06
N VAL A 77 -1.50 -9.72 -8.84
CA VAL A 77 -1.01 -8.94 -7.70
C VAL A 77 -0.27 -9.85 -6.73
N PHE A 78 0.92 -9.42 -6.38
CA PHE A 78 1.75 -10.01 -5.34
C PHE A 78 1.87 -9.02 -4.19
N VAL A 79 1.78 -9.52 -2.97
CA VAL A 79 1.93 -8.71 -1.75
C VAL A 79 3.02 -9.31 -0.89
N THR A 80 3.92 -8.48 -0.37
CA THR A 80 4.90 -8.90 0.66
C THR A 80 4.82 -7.98 1.87
N LEU A 81 5.08 -8.55 3.06
CA LEU A 81 4.88 -7.93 4.36
C LEU A 81 6.18 -7.88 5.17
N PRO A 82 7.14 -7.01 4.82
CA PRO A 82 8.46 -6.99 5.47
C PRO A 82 8.43 -6.64 6.96
N CYS A 83 7.34 -6.05 7.44
CA CYS A 83 7.12 -5.75 8.86
C CYS A 83 6.15 -6.73 9.54
N GLY A 84 5.78 -7.82 8.84
CA GLY A 84 4.71 -8.73 9.25
C GLY A 84 3.30 -8.16 9.00
N ALA A 85 2.29 -9.00 9.19
CA ALA A 85 0.89 -8.60 9.04
C ALA A 85 0.47 -7.60 10.13
N PRO A 86 -0.49 -6.70 9.83
CA PRO A 86 -1.07 -5.82 10.83
C PRO A 86 -1.79 -6.63 11.92
N LYS A 87 -1.73 -6.15 13.17
CA LYS A 87 -2.30 -6.87 14.32
C LYS A 87 -3.54 -6.17 14.91
N SER A 88 -3.84 -4.97 14.48
CA SER A 88 -4.96 -4.18 15.00
C SER A 88 -5.30 -3.02 14.07
N GLY A 89 -6.42 -2.35 14.34
CA GLY A 89 -6.87 -1.14 13.66
C GLY A 89 -7.38 -1.39 12.25
N ILE A 90 -7.62 -0.30 11.52
CA ILE A 90 -8.22 -0.33 10.18
C ILE A 90 -7.34 -1.05 9.15
N ALA A 91 -6.01 -1.04 9.31
CA ALA A 91 -5.12 -1.80 8.45
C ALA A 91 -5.36 -3.31 8.55
N LEU A 92 -5.71 -3.84 9.74
CA LEU A 92 -6.08 -5.24 9.91
C LEU A 92 -7.40 -5.56 9.20
N GLU A 93 -8.37 -4.65 9.23
CA GLU A 93 -9.64 -4.83 8.52
C GLU A 93 -9.43 -4.92 7.01
N GLU A 94 -8.58 -4.05 6.44
CA GLU A 94 -8.24 -4.09 5.02
C GLU A 94 -7.42 -5.33 4.65
N TYR A 95 -6.47 -5.74 5.49
CA TYR A 95 -5.72 -6.98 5.32
C TYR A 95 -6.66 -8.20 5.27
N ALA A 96 -7.64 -8.27 6.16
CA ALA A 96 -8.59 -9.38 6.20
C ALA A 96 -9.40 -9.52 4.90
N LYS A 97 -9.69 -8.42 4.20
CA LYS A 97 -10.39 -8.43 2.91
C LYS A 97 -9.58 -9.12 1.81
N ILE A 98 -8.25 -9.09 1.89
CA ILE A 98 -7.36 -9.65 0.85
C ILE A 98 -6.73 -10.98 1.23
N ALA A 99 -6.73 -11.35 2.50
CA ALA A 99 -6.05 -12.56 3.00
C ALA A 99 -6.52 -13.88 2.34
N HIS A 100 -7.75 -13.90 1.83
CA HIS A 100 -8.35 -15.05 1.14
C HIS A 100 -8.75 -14.74 -0.32
N SER A 101 -8.19 -13.69 -0.90
CA SER A 101 -8.46 -13.26 -2.27
C SER A 101 -7.57 -13.99 -3.28
N LYS A 102 -7.64 -13.58 -4.55
CA LYS A 102 -6.74 -14.07 -5.62
C LYS A 102 -5.33 -13.46 -5.57
N ILE A 103 -5.03 -12.66 -4.56
CA ILE A 103 -3.72 -12.04 -4.36
C ILE A 103 -2.73 -13.09 -3.85
N THR A 104 -1.53 -13.11 -4.42
CA THR A 104 -0.47 -14.01 -3.98
C THR A 104 0.41 -13.31 -2.95
N PHE A 105 0.45 -13.85 -1.74
CA PHE A 105 1.40 -13.37 -0.72
C PHE A 105 2.76 -14.05 -0.92
N LEU A 106 3.81 -13.23 -0.87
CA LEU A 106 5.21 -13.66 -0.97
C LEU A 106 5.92 -13.44 0.36
N ASP A 107 6.67 -14.43 0.80
CA ASP A 107 7.64 -14.22 1.87
C ASP A 107 8.75 -13.27 1.40
N THR A 108 9.40 -12.58 2.33
CA THR A 108 10.41 -11.56 1.97
C THR A 108 11.66 -12.12 1.32
N ASP A 109 11.91 -13.42 1.44
CA ASP A 109 13.01 -14.17 0.82
C ASP A 109 12.60 -14.91 -0.47
N ASP A 110 11.32 -14.88 -0.85
CA ASP A 110 10.81 -15.50 -2.08
C ASP A 110 11.57 -14.98 -3.31
N GLU A 111 11.96 -15.89 -4.20
CA GLU A 111 12.72 -15.55 -5.42
C GLU A 111 11.94 -14.60 -6.33
N ARG A 112 10.61 -14.73 -6.34
CA ARG A 112 9.71 -13.88 -7.14
C ARG A 112 9.74 -12.39 -6.77
N ILE A 113 10.30 -12.03 -5.61
CA ILE A 113 10.56 -10.61 -5.28
C ILE A 113 11.48 -9.95 -6.33
N SER A 114 12.36 -10.74 -6.95
CA SER A 114 13.31 -10.27 -7.97
C SER A 114 12.76 -10.33 -9.40
N ASP A 115 11.53 -10.79 -9.58
CA ASP A 115 10.88 -10.82 -10.89
C ASP A 115 10.65 -9.40 -11.42
N ARG A 116 10.44 -9.31 -12.73
CA ARG A 116 10.05 -8.05 -13.36
C ARG A 116 8.54 -7.84 -13.21
N TYR A 117 8.17 -6.75 -12.59
CA TYR A 117 6.80 -6.26 -12.48
C TYR A 117 6.58 -5.04 -13.38
N ASP A 118 5.34 -4.80 -13.81
CA ASP A 118 5.00 -3.58 -14.54
C ASP A 118 5.02 -2.35 -13.63
N ALA A 119 4.73 -2.55 -12.36
CA ALA A 119 4.92 -1.53 -11.31
C ALA A 119 5.14 -2.17 -9.94
N VAL A 120 5.84 -1.46 -9.07
CA VAL A 120 5.92 -1.75 -7.63
C VAL A 120 5.30 -0.61 -6.84
N VAL A 121 4.50 -0.95 -5.85
CA VAL A 121 3.91 0.00 -4.90
C VAL A 121 4.64 -0.13 -3.57
N ASP A 122 5.34 0.92 -3.15
CA ASP A 122 5.89 1.04 -1.80
C ASP A 122 4.84 1.62 -0.86
N ALA A 123 4.31 0.77 0.00
CA ALA A 123 3.36 1.10 1.05
C ALA A 123 3.89 0.69 2.44
N VAL A 124 5.21 0.68 2.65
CA VAL A 124 5.81 0.24 3.91
C VAL A 124 5.66 1.29 4.99
N PHE A 125 6.15 2.50 4.74
CA PHE A 125 6.14 3.59 5.70
C PHE A 125 5.45 4.83 5.16
N GLY A 126 4.62 5.44 5.99
CA GLY A 126 3.99 6.73 5.70
C GLY A 126 4.70 7.89 6.43
N THR A 127 4.02 9.01 6.53
CA THR A 127 4.50 10.26 7.14
C THR A 127 4.85 10.15 8.63
N GLY A 128 4.49 9.07 9.29
CA GLY A 128 4.82 8.77 10.69
C GLY A 128 6.12 8.00 10.89
N PHE A 129 6.87 7.70 9.82
CA PHE A 129 8.15 7.00 9.95
C PHE A 129 9.23 7.92 10.51
N HIS A 130 9.97 7.40 11.49
CA HIS A 130 11.13 8.07 12.10
C HIS A 130 12.25 7.04 12.31
N GLY A 131 13.50 7.45 12.08
CA GLY A 131 14.68 6.62 12.26
C GLY A 131 15.23 6.05 10.95
N GLU A 132 15.98 4.96 11.06
CA GLU A 132 16.65 4.30 9.94
C GLU A 132 15.86 3.08 9.47
N LEU A 133 16.00 2.77 8.18
CA LEU A 133 15.45 1.53 7.61
C LEU A 133 16.22 0.32 8.16
N SER A 134 15.51 -0.75 8.49
CA SER A 134 16.17 -2.00 8.89
C SER A 134 16.93 -2.63 7.70
N ALA A 135 17.97 -3.39 8.01
CA ALA A 135 18.75 -4.11 7.00
C ALA A 135 17.87 -5.02 6.12
N ASP A 136 16.85 -5.64 6.70
CA ASP A 136 15.92 -6.53 5.98
C ASP A 136 15.10 -5.77 4.93
N ILE A 137 14.62 -4.57 5.26
CA ILE A 137 13.89 -3.72 4.32
C ILE A 137 14.81 -3.23 3.21
N ILE A 138 16.03 -2.80 3.55
CA ILE A 138 17.03 -2.39 2.55
C ILE A 138 17.35 -3.57 1.61
N SER A 139 17.57 -4.76 2.17
CA SER A 139 17.84 -5.97 1.41
C SER A 139 16.68 -6.32 0.48
N LEU A 140 15.43 -6.27 0.96
CA LEU A 140 14.24 -6.52 0.17
C LEU A 140 14.18 -5.60 -1.05
N PHE A 141 14.28 -4.28 -0.84
CA PHE A 141 14.21 -3.31 -1.93
C PHE A 141 15.40 -3.40 -2.90
N SER A 142 16.58 -3.84 -2.43
CA SER A 142 17.73 -4.05 -3.31
C SER A 142 17.54 -5.20 -4.30
N ARG A 143 16.64 -6.16 -3.99
CA ARG A 143 16.31 -7.30 -4.85
C ARG A 143 15.25 -6.98 -5.88
N ILE A 144 14.46 -5.91 -5.69
CA ILE A 144 13.44 -5.50 -6.66
C ILE A 144 14.14 -5.07 -7.96
N SER A 145 13.68 -5.61 -9.08
CA SER A 145 14.28 -5.33 -10.39
C SER A 145 14.29 -3.83 -10.69
N LYS A 146 15.45 -3.33 -11.12
CA LYS A 146 15.63 -1.93 -11.55
C LYS A 146 14.86 -1.58 -12.81
N ASP A 147 14.46 -2.59 -13.58
CA ASP A 147 13.64 -2.42 -14.79
C ASP A 147 12.15 -2.28 -14.49
N THR A 148 11.77 -2.41 -13.22
CA THR A 148 10.41 -2.21 -12.76
C THR A 148 10.16 -0.74 -12.46
N VAL A 149 9.01 -0.23 -12.87
CA VAL A 149 8.59 1.14 -12.53
C VAL A 149 8.13 1.17 -11.07
N GLN A 150 8.67 2.13 -10.32
CA GLN A 150 8.35 2.37 -8.91
C GLN A 150 7.49 3.63 -8.75
#